data_604f891ebe91410e58fc5501c6925052
#
_entry.id   604f891ebe91410e58fc5501c6925052
#
_cell.length_a   1.000
_cell.length_b   1.000
_cell.length_c   1.000
_cell.angle_alpha   90.00
_cell.angle_beta   90.00
_cell.angle_gamma   90.00
#
_symmetry.space_group_name_H-M   'P 1'
#
loop_
_entity.id
_entity.type
_entity.pdbx_description
1 polymer ?
#
loop_
_entity_poly.entity_id
_entity_poly.type
_entity_poly.pdbx_seq_one_letter_code
_entity_poly.pdbx_strand_id
1 'polypeptide(L)'
;TNDEEVIKNLADKYDEKDLREILEELHELMERGELFAPDIDVPPYFGETGLVKSMCLLVAEDCNLRCKYCFAGTGDMGHDRRLMTKEVGKAAVDYIIAHSGKRKHCEIDFFGGEPLVNMPVVKYVTEYVRQKEKETGKVFKLTLTTNGVLLNDENIKWLNDNNISMVLSLDGRKEVHDYMRPDVGGHGTYDKVVKNFKKLVDSRDGNNYYLRGTFTN
;
A
#
# COMPACT_ATOMS: atom_id res chain seq x y z
N THR A 1 34.76 12.80 -6.10
CA THR A 1 35.34 13.00 -4.74
C THR A 1 36.49 12.04 -4.60
N ASN A 2 37.63 12.50 -4.12
CA ASN A 2 38.81 11.66 -3.93
C ASN A 2 38.64 10.93 -2.60
N ASP A 3 38.95 9.63 -2.56
CA ASP A 3 38.81 8.77 -1.38
C ASP A 3 39.55 9.31 -0.16
N GLU A 4 40.74 9.88 -0.36
CA GLU A 4 41.52 10.51 0.70
C GLU A 4 40.77 11.71 1.35
N GLU A 5 39.97 12.43 0.56
CA GLU A 5 39.17 13.54 1.06
C GLU A 5 37.97 13.02 1.87
N VAL A 6 37.37 11.90 1.45
CA VAL A 6 36.27 11.25 2.19
C VAL A 6 36.79 10.72 3.52
N ILE A 7 37.92 10.01 3.50
CA ILE A 7 38.57 9.50 4.71
C ILE A 7 38.88 10.62 5.68
N LYS A 8 39.51 11.69 5.20
CA LYS A 8 39.84 12.85 6.02
C LYS A 8 38.63 13.51 6.67
N ASN A 9 37.51 13.61 5.96
CA ASN A 9 36.28 14.23 6.45
C ASN A 9 35.50 13.35 7.45
N LEU A 10 35.77 12.04 7.47
CA LEU A 10 35.07 11.09 8.31
C LEU A 10 35.95 10.49 9.41
N ALA A 11 37.26 10.77 9.42
CA ALA A 11 38.21 10.22 10.38
C ALA A 11 37.93 10.54 11.84
N ASP A 12 37.17 11.61 12.12
CA ASP A 12 36.73 11.97 13.46
C ASP A 12 35.62 11.06 14.02
N LYS A 13 34.97 10.29 13.14
CA LYS A 13 33.79 9.51 13.48
C LYS A 13 33.97 8.00 13.31
N TYR A 14 34.83 7.59 12.41
CA TYR A 14 35.01 6.19 11.99
C TYR A 14 36.50 5.84 11.89
N ASP A 15 36.81 4.56 12.09
CA ASP A 15 38.15 4.04 11.92
C ASP A 15 38.59 4.13 10.44
N GLU A 16 39.82 4.53 10.20
CA GLU A 16 40.36 4.68 8.84
C GLU A 16 40.36 3.36 8.05
N LYS A 17 40.59 2.24 8.74
CA LYS A 17 40.58 0.92 8.12
C LYS A 17 39.17 0.57 7.60
N ASP A 18 38.16 0.80 8.43
CA ASP A 18 36.77 0.54 8.07
C ASP A 18 36.32 1.44 6.89
N LEU A 19 36.76 2.69 6.87
CA LEU A 19 36.48 3.61 5.76
C LEU A 19 37.12 3.13 4.46
N ARG A 20 38.34 2.61 4.51
CA ARG A 20 39.00 2.08 3.31
C ARG A 20 38.33 0.80 2.78
N GLU A 21 37.94 -0.12 3.67
CA GLU A 21 37.20 -1.33 3.30
C GLU A 21 35.86 -0.99 2.63
N ILE A 22 35.13 -0.03 3.16
CA ILE A 22 33.83 0.43 2.58
C ILE A 22 34.06 1.09 1.21
N LEU A 23 35.09 1.91 1.07
CA LEU A 23 35.41 2.55 -0.22
C LEU A 23 35.81 1.54 -1.29
N GLU A 24 36.56 0.51 -0.91
CA GLU A 24 36.91 -0.59 -1.81
C GLU A 24 35.65 -1.35 -2.27
N GLU A 25 34.74 -1.70 -1.35
CA GLU A 25 33.47 -2.34 -1.70
C GLU A 25 32.61 -1.46 -2.61
N LEU A 26 32.55 -0.16 -2.37
CA LEU A 26 31.83 0.78 -3.24
C LEU A 26 32.43 0.83 -4.64
N HIS A 27 33.78 0.81 -4.78
CA HIS A 27 34.41 0.78 -6.07
C HIS A 27 34.14 -0.53 -6.83
N GLU A 28 34.17 -1.66 -6.14
CA GLU A 28 33.81 -2.95 -6.76
C GLU A 28 32.35 -2.95 -7.27
N LEU A 29 31.42 -2.38 -6.50
CA LEU A 29 30.01 -2.24 -6.93
C LEU A 29 29.87 -1.33 -8.14
N MET A 30 30.66 -0.25 -8.20
CA MET A 30 30.71 0.65 -9.37
C MET A 30 31.27 -0.05 -10.61
N GLU A 31 32.36 -0.80 -10.47
CA GLU A 31 32.98 -1.56 -11.59
C GLU A 31 32.02 -2.64 -12.14
N ARG A 32 31.24 -3.27 -11.27
CA ARG A 32 30.20 -4.23 -11.67
C ARG A 32 28.93 -3.58 -12.26
N GLY A 33 28.86 -2.24 -12.26
CA GLY A 33 27.70 -1.51 -12.73
C GLY A 33 26.45 -1.63 -11.84
N GLU A 34 26.63 -2.07 -10.60
CA GLU A 34 25.57 -2.20 -9.61
C GLU A 34 25.30 -0.89 -8.86
N LEU A 35 26.29 0.00 -8.84
CA LEU A 35 26.22 1.33 -8.23
C LEU A 35 26.58 2.40 -9.26
N PHE A 36 25.85 3.52 -9.27
CA PHE A 36 26.01 4.61 -10.23
C PHE A 36 25.99 4.16 -11.70
N ALA A 37 25.19 3.14 -12.00
CA ALA A 37 24.93 2.75 -13.38
C ALA A 37 24.49 4.00 -14.19
N PRO A 38 24.97 4.15 -15.45
CA PRO A 38 24.50 5.26 -16.27
C PRO A 38 22.99 5.23 -16.39
N ASP A 39 22.37 6.41 -16.31
CA ASP A 39 20.95 6.56 -16.56
C ASP A 39 20.63 5.89 -17.90
N ILE A 40 19.79 4.88 -17.85
CA ILE A 40 19.23 4.32 -19.07
C ILE A 40 18.32 5.42 -19.60
N ASP A 41 18.69 5.97 -20.73
CA ASP A 41 17.84 6.90 -21.48
C ASP A 41 16.60 6.10 -21.94
N VAL A 42 15.67 5.92 -20.99
CA VAL A 42 14.37 5.32 -21.29
C VAL A 42 13.64 6.40 -22.07
N PRO A 43 13.46 6.24 -23.37
CA PRO A 43 12.66 7.19 -24.12
C PRO A 43 11.32 7.30 -23.36
N PRO A 44 10.78 8.53 -23.15
CA PRO A 44 9.54 8.69 -22.44
C PRO A 44 8.54 7.74 -23.07
N TYR A 45 8.16 6.69 -22.34
CA TYR A 45 7.20 5.70 -22.79
C TYR A 45 5.82 6.37 -22.80
N PHE A 46 5.66 7.29 -23.72
CA PHE A 46 4.36 7.69 -24.23
C PHE A 46 3.90 6.59 -25.17
N GLY A 47 3.77 5.38 -24.59
CA GLY A 47 3.06 4.33 -25.30
C GLY A 47 1.75 4.93 -25.78
N GLU A 48 1.31 4.63 -26.96
CA GLU A 48 0.09 5.05 -27.66
C GLU A 48 -1.19 4.93 -26.83
N THR A 49 -1.08 4.84 -25.51
CA THR A 49 -2.18 4.24 -24.85
C THR A 49 -2.31 4.82 -23.47
N GLY A 50 -3.29 5.58 -23.29
CA GLY A 50 -3.94 5.64 -22.01
C GLY A 50 -4.52 4.27 -21.58
N LEU A 51 -3.79 3.15 -21.73
CA LEU A 51 -4.24 1.83 -21.29
C LEU A 51 -4.15 1.72 -19.78
N VAL A 52 -5.30 1.66 -19.15
CA VAL A 52 -5.40 1.50 -17.71
C VAL A 52 -5.15 0.04 -17.32
N LYS A 53 -4.16 -0.20 -16.44
CA LYS A 53 -3.89 -1.53 -15.87
C LYS A 53 -4.51 -1.67 -14.49
N SER A 54 -4.39 -0.62 -13.69
CA SER A 54 -4.77 -0.64 -12.28
C SER A 54 -5.46 0.67 -11.90
N MET A 55 -6.29 0.58 -10.86
CA MET A 55 -7.00 1.74 -10.30
C MET A 55 -7.05 1.63 -8.79
N CYS A 56 -6.72 2.73 -8.12
CA CYS A 56 -6.93 2.88 -6.69
C CYS A 56 -8.29 3.57 -6.48
N LEU A 57 -9.18 2.93 -5.74
CA LEU A 57 -10.50 3.45 -5.42
C LEU A 57 -10.51 3.97 -3.99
N LEU A 58 -10.61 5.28 -3.83
CA LEU A 58 -10.81 5.92 -2.54
C LEU A 58 -12.27 5.72 -2.10
N VAL A 59 -12.56 4.53 -1.56
CA VAL A 59 -13.95 4.15 -1.22
C VAL A 59 -14.49 4.88 -0.01
N ALA A 60 -13.60 5.45 0.83
CA ALA A 60 -13.98 6.27 1.97
C ALA A 60 -12.98 7.43 2.13
N GLU A 61 -13.45 8.65 2.06
CA GLU A 61 -12.76 9.87 2.50
C GLU A 61 -13.12 10.14 3.98
N ASP A 62 -12.94 9.11 4.80
CA ASP A 62 -13.12 9.11 6.26
C ASP A 62 -12.25 8.01 6.87
N CYS A 63 -11.79 8.22 8.10
CA CYS A 63 -10.99 7.28 8.84
C CYS A 63 -11.31 7.29 10.32
N ASN A 64 -11.26 6.12 10.94
CA ASN A 64 -11.41 5.92 12.37
C ASN A 64 -10.12 6.07 13.17
N LEU A 65 -8.99 6.40 12.50
CA LEU A 65 -7.70 6.73 13.13
C LEU A 65 -7.29 8.18 12.86
N ARG A 66 -6.27 8.62 13.62
CA ARG A 66 -5.64 9.95 13.51
C ARG A 66 -4.12 9.79 13.46
N CYS A 67 -3.64 9.07 12.44
CA CYS A 67 -2.20 8.82 12.28
C CYS A 67 -1.44 10.11 12.07
N LYS A 68 -0.37 10.35 12.84
CA LYS A 68 0.37 11.62 12.84
C LYS A 68 1.07 11.93 11.53
N TYR A 69 1.40 10.92 10.75
CA TYR A 69 2.04 11.04 9.44
C TYR A 69 1.06 10.93 8.26
N CYS A 70 -0.26 10.93 8.52
CA CYS A 70 -1.23 10.65 7.47
C CYS A 70 -1.23 11.75 6.39
N PHE A 71 -0.89 11.40 5.16
CA PHE A 71 -0.95 12.32 4.02
C PHE A 71 -2.38 12.74 3.67
N ALA A 72 -3.37 11.95 4.09
CA ALA A 72 -4.79 12.22 3.92
C ALA A 72 -5.39 13.08 5.05
N GLY A 73 -4.56 13.70 5.88
CA GLY A 73 -5.03 14.47 7.03
C GLY A 73 -5.76 13.59 8.05
N THR A 74 -7.05 13.84 8.26
CA THR A 74 -7.89 13.00 9.11
C THR A 74 -8.60 11.87 8.35
N GLY A 75 -8.11 11.56 7.16
CA GLY A 75 -8.69 10.56 6.25
C GLY A 75 -9.67 11.19 5.24
N ASP A 76 -9.87 12.50 5.29
CA ASP A 76 -10.80 13.28 4.47
C ASP A 76 -10.15 13.89 3.22
N MET A 77 -8.85 13.70 3.01
CA MET A 77 -8.07 14.23 1.88
C MET A 77 -8.16 15.76 1.74
N GLY A 78 -8.49 16.48 2.83
CA GLY A 78 -8.67 17.93 2.84
C GLY A 78 -10.03 18.40 2.33
N HIS A 79 -11.01 17.52 2.24
CA HIS A 79 -12.38 17.79 1.82
C HIS A 79 -13.38 17.44 2.91
N ASP A 80 -14.68 17.66 2.64
CA ASP A 80 -15.74 17.11 3.47
C ASP A 80 -15.71 15.58 3.42
N ARG A 81 -15.98 14.93 4.57
CA ARG A 81 -16.01 13.47 4.66
C ARG A 81 -17.07 12.89 3.76
N ARG A 82 -16.67 11.98 2.89
CA ARG A 82 -17.54 11.33 1.92
C ARG A 82 -17.28 9.85 1.87
N LEU A 83 -18.31 9.13 1.50
CA LEU A 83 -18.23 7.72 1.15
C LEU A 83 -18.57 7.58 -0.33
N MET A 84 -17.77 6.79 -1.04
CA MET A 84 -18.03 6.45 -2.43
C MET A 84 -19.41 5.79 -2.54
N THR A 85 -20.17 6.16 -3.57
CA THR A 85 -21.45 5.49 -3.86
C THR A 85 -21.24 4.25 -4.72
N LYS A 86 -22.23 3.37 -4.76
CA LYS A 86 -22.22 2.18 -5.63
C LYS A 86 -22.12 2.54 -7.10
N GLU A 87 -22.75 3.62 -7.51
CA GLU A 87 -22.75 4.13 -8.89
C GLU A 87 -21.37 4.57 -9.33
N VAL A 88 -20.63 5.28 -8.46
CA VAL A 88 -19.25 5.68 -8.71
C VAL A 88 -18.34 4.45 -8.78
N GLY A 89 -18.47 3.52 -7.85
CA GLY A 89 -17.72 2.26 -7.88
C GLY A 89 -17.97 1.44 -9.15
N LYS A 90 -19.23 1.34 -9.57
CA LYS A 90 -19.61 0.70 -10.84
C LYS A 90 -18.98 1.40 -12.05
N ALA A 91 -19.09 2.73 -12.13
CA ALA A 91 -18.52 3.51 -13.22
C ALA A 91 -16.99 3.36 -13.31
N ALA A 92 -16.30 3.26 -12.16
CA ALA A 92 -14.87 3.01 -12.13
C ALA A 92 -14.48 1.63 -12.71
N VAL A 93 -15.25 0.58 -12.41
CA VAL A 93 -15.05 -0.76 -12.99
C VAL A 93 -15.31 -0.74 -14.51
N ASP A 94 -16.39 -0.10 -14.94
CA ASP A 94 -16.70 0.03 -16.38
C ASP A 94 -15.61 0.82 -17.11
N TYR A 95 -15.07 1.87 -16.46
CA TYR A 95 -13.97 2.66 -17.02
C TYR A 95 -12.69 1.84 -17.22
N ILE A 96 -12.25 1.08 -16.21
CA ILE A 96 -11.03 0.25 -16.34
C ILE A 96 -11.21 -0.82 -17.43
N ILE A 97 -12.38 -1.41 -17.55
CA ILE A 97 -12.69 -2.39 -18.60
C ILE A 97 -12.59 -1.74 -19.98
N ALA A 98 -13.21 -0.58 -20.17
CA ALA A 98 -13.22 0.14 -21.46
C ALA A 98 -11.81 0.61 -21.85
N HIS A 99 -10.97 1.00 -20.89
CA HIS A 99 -9.66 1.61 -21.15
C HIS A 99 -8.48 0.66 -20.96
N SER A 100 -8.69 -0.61 -20.65
CA SER A 100 -7.60 -1.61 -20.50
C SER A 100 -7.23 -2.33 -21.80
N GLY A 101 -7.93 -2.05 -22.90
CA GLY A 101 -7.66 -2.67 -24.20
C GLY A 101 -7.65 -4.21 -24.13
N LYS A 102 -6.65 -4.82 -24.74
CA LYS A 102 -6.49 -6.30 -24.76
C LYS A 102 -5.92 -6.89 -23.47
N ARG A 103 -5.66 -6.09 -22.42
CA ARG A 103 -5.16 -6.61 -21.15
C ARG A 103 -6.14 -7.59 -20.54
N LYS A 104 -5.64 -8.79 -20.22
CA LYS A 104 -6.41 -9.80 -19.50
C LYS A 104 -6.44 -9.53 -17.99
N HIS A 105 -5.31 -9.08 -17.44
CA HIS A 105 -5.14 -8.86 -15.99
C HIS A 105 -5.22 -7.38 -15.66
N CYS A 106 -6.19 -7.02 -14.81
CA CYS A 106 -6.39 -5.70 -14.25
C CYS A 106 -6.33 -5.76 -12.72
N GLU A 107 -6.16 -4.62 -12.08
CA GLU A 107 -6.03 -4.54 -10.63
C GLU A 107 -6.92 -3.41 -10.10
N ILE A 108 -7.59 -3.64 -8.98
CA ILE A 108 -8.31 -2.62 -8.22
C ILE A 108 -7.84 -2.70 -6.78
N ASP A 109 -7.39 -1.56 -6.25
CA ASP A 109 -7.01 -1.41 -4.85
C ASP A 109 -8.06 -0.57 -4.11
N PHE A 110 -8.72 -1.17 -3.12
CA PHE A 110 -9.62 -0.46 -2.22
C PHE A 110 -8.80 0.29 -1.19
N PHE A 111 -8.91 1.59 -1.22
CA PHE A 111 -8.12 2.51 -0.43
C PHE A 111 -8.98 3.65 0.14
N GLY A 112 -8.33 4.69 0.67
CA GLY A 112 -8.96 5.90 1.19
C GLY A 112 -8.42 6.26 2.57
N GLY A 113 -9.25 6.82 3.42
CA GLY A 113 -8.95 6.95 4.83
C GLY A 113 -8.92 5.57 5.49
N GLU A 114 -10.09 4.90 5.57
CA GLU A 114 -10.20 3.49 5.95
C GLU A 114 -11.30 2.80 5.12
N PRO A 115 -10.94 1.92 4.20
CA PRO A 115 -11.92 1.27 3.30
C PRO A 115 -13.02 0.50 4.01
N LEU A 116 -12.72 -0.11 5.16
CA LEU A 116 -13.71 -0.88 5.92
C LEU A 116 -14.83 -0.03 6.51
N VAL A 117 -14.69 1.30 6.53
CA VAL A 117 -15.79 2.22 6.87
C VAL A 117 -16.90 2.13 5.83
N ASN A 118 -16.54 1.85 4.56
CA ASN A 118 -17.50 1.71 3.46
C ASN A 118 -17.57 0.26 2.93
N MET A 119 -17.59 -0.71 3.82
CA MET A 119 -17.66 -2.13 3.45
C MET A 119 -18.82 -2.47 2.50
N PRO A 120 -20.03 -1.80 2.57
CA PRO A 120 -21.09 -2.05 1.60
C PRO A 120 -20.70 -1.77 0.15
N VAL A 121 -19.88 -0.74 -0.10
CA VAL A 121 -19.40 -0.44 -1.46
C VAL A 121 -18.27 -1.37 -1.86
N VAL A 122 -17.37 -1.73 -0.95
CA VAL A 122 -16.34 -2.76 -1.22
C VAL A 122 -16.99 -4.07 -1.66
N LYS A 123 -18.04 -4.51 -0.95
CA LYS A 123 -18.81 -5.72 -1.29
C LYS A 123 -19.45 -5.59 -2.67
N TYR A 124 -20.16 -4.50 -2.92
CA TYR A 124 -20.84 -4.26 -4.19
C TYR A 124 -19.89 -4.23 -5.39
N VAL A 125 -18.78 -3.49 -5.29
CA VAL A 125 -17.78 -3.39 -6.37
C VAL A 125 -17.13 -4.75 -6.63
N THR A 126 -16.83 -5.51 -5.58
CA THR A 126 -16.27 -6.86 -5.73
C THR A 126 -17.23 -7.78 -6.49
N GLU A 127 -18.50 -7.84 -6.10
CA GLU A 127 -19.52 -8.63 -6.78
C GLU A 127 -19.67 -8.22 -8.24
N TYR A 128 -19.71 -6.92 -8.51
CA TYR A 128 -19.80 -6.39 -9.86
C TYR A 128 -18.58 -6.75 -10.71
N VAL A 129 -17.37 -6.65 -10.14
CA VAL A 129 -16.13 -7.10 -10.81
C VAL A 129 -16.22 -8.58 -11.17
N ARG A 130 -16.64 -9.46 -10.24
CA ARG A 130 -16.75 -10.91 -10.48
C ARG A 130 -17.78 -11.24 -11.56
N GLN A 131 -18.85 -10.44 -11.66
CA GLN A 131 -19.79 -10.55 -12.78
C GLN A 131 -19.10 -10.16 -14.10
N LYS A 132 -18.41 -9.01 -14.11
CA LYS A 132 -17.75 -8.49 -15.32
C LYS A 132 -16.60 -9.37 -15.81
N GLU A 133 -15.90 -10.06 -14.95
CA GLU A 133 -14.91 -11.07 -15.33
C GLU A 133 -15.52 -12.16 -16.23
N LYS A 134 -16.72 -12.64 -15.89
CA LYS A 134 -17.44 -13.66 -16.67
C LYS A 134 -17.88 -13.12 -18.03
N GLU A 135 -18.26 -11.84 -18.10
CA GLU A 135 -18.76 -11.21 -19.33
C GLU A 135 -17.62 -10.85 -20.30
N THR A 136 -16.45 -10.43 -19.78
CA THR A 136 -15.36 -9.83 -20.58
C THR A 136 -14.15 -10.75 -20.75
N GLY A 137 -14.03 -11.82 -19.96
CA GLY A 137 -12.85 -12.68 -19.92
C GLY A 137 -11.63 -12.04 -19.25
N LYS A 138 -11.78 -10.85 -18.68
CA LYS A 138 -10.73 -10.20 -17.87
C LYS A 138 -10.64 -10.86 -16.50
N VAL A 139 -9.49 -10.69 -15.84
CA VAL A 139 -9.21 -11.19 -14.50
C VAL A 139 -8.76 -10.03 -13.64
N PHE A 140 -9.43 -9.81 -12.51
CA PHE A 140 -9.11 -8.72 -11.61
C PHE A 140 -8.46 -9.23 -10.32
N LYS A 141 -7.27 -8.70 -10.03
CA LYS A 141 -6.72 -8.77 -8.68
C LYS A 141 -7.33 -7.64 -7.86
N LEU A 142 -7.95 -8.00 -6.75
CA LEU A 142 -8.51 -7.05 -5.79
C LEU A 142 -7.63 -7.01 -4.56
N THR A 143 -7.27 -5.81 -4.13
CA THR A 143 -6.46 -5.55 -2.94
C THR A 143 -7.20 -4.58 -2.03
N LEU A 144 -7.01 -4.67 -0.73
CA LEU A 144 -7.56 -3.74 0.26
C LEU A 144 -6.51 -3.40 1.30
N THR A 145 -6.25 -2.09 1.45
CA THR A 145 -5.34 -1.57 2.47
C THR A 145 -6.12 -1.13 3.70
N THR A 146 -5.83 -1.69 4.87
CA THR A 146 -6.58 -1.37 6.10
C THR A 146 -5.69 -1.11 7.31
N ASN A 147 -6.20 -0.29 8.22
CA ASN A 147 -5.63 -0.12 9.55
C ASN A 147 -6.03 -1.24 10.53
N GLY A 148 -6.93 -2.13 10.15
CA GLY A 148 -7.31 -3.32 10.90
C GLY A 148 -8.27 -3.14 12.07
N VAL A 149 -8.60 -1.92 12.47
CA VAL A 149 -9.47 -1.67 13.66
C VAL A 149 -10.87 -2.21 13.45
N LEU A 150 -11.39 -2.16 12.21
CA LEU A 150 -12.75 -2.60 11.84
C LEU A 150 -12.79 -4.05 11.35
N LEU A 151 -11.67 -4.75 11.31
CA LEU A 151 -11.66 -6.19 11.01
C LEU A 151 -12.40 -6.95 12.12
N ASN A 152 -13.40 -7.70 11.74
CA ASN A 152 -14.14 -8.63 12.58
C ASN A 152 -14.27 -9.97 11.85
N ASP A 153 -14.81 -10.99 12.52
CA ASP A 153 -14.87 -12.34 11.99
C ASP A 153 -15.73 -12.41 10.70
N GLU A 154 -16.81 -11.62 10.60
CA GLU A 154 -17.64 -11.52 9.40
C GLU A 154 -16.87 -10.94 8.21
N ASN A 155 -16.21 -9.80 8.43
CA ASN A 155 -15.43 -9.14 7.37
C ASN A 155 -14.25 -10.03 6.94
N ILE A 156 -13.54 -10.65 7.87
CA ILE A 156 -12.43 -11.57 7.58
C ILE A 156 -12.91 -12.73 6.71
N LYS A 157 -14.01 -13.37 7.11
CA LYS A 157 -14.59 -14.46 6.32
C LYS A 157 -14.94 -14.00 4.90
N TRP A 158 -15.64 -12.87 4.77
CA TRP A 158 -16.04 -12.34 3.47
C TRP A 158 -14.83 -12.01 2.58
N LEU A 159 -13.80 -11.36 3.15
CA LEU A 159 -12.56 -11.01 2.43
C LEU A 159 -11.82 -12.27 1.93
N ASN A 160 -11.83 -13.34 2.72
CA ASN A 160 -11.25 -14.63 2.33
C ASN A 160 -12.05 -15.30 1.23
N ASP A 161 -13.37 -15.40 1.39
CA ASP A 161 -14.28 -16.03 0.41
C ASP A 161 -14.19 -15.35 -0.98
N ASN A 162 -13.87 -14.05 -1.01
CA ASN A 162 -13.74 -13.27 -2.24
C ASN A 162 -12.28 -13.10 -2.73
N ASN A 163 -11.33 -13.77 -2.08
CA ASN A 163 -9.90 -13.73 -2.43
C ASN A 163 -9.35 -12.30 -2.55
N ILE A 164 -9.67 -11.44 -1.57
CA ILE A 164 -9.15 -10.07 -1.51
C ILE A 164 -7.74 -10.10 -0.90
N SER A 165 -6.73 -9.63 -1.63
CA SER A 165 -5.38 -9.40 -1.09
C SER A 165 -5.41 -8.30 -0.05
N MET A 166 -4.66 -8.46 1.04
CA MET A 166 -4.69 -7.49 2.13
C MET A 166 -3.36 -6.80 2.32
N VAL A 167 -3.39 -5.48 2.49
CA VAL A 167 -2.25 -4.72 3.02
C VAL A 167 -2.61 -4.25 4.42
N LEU A 168 -1.85 -4.74 5.40
CA LEU A 168 -2.13 -4.58 6.83
C LEU A 168 -1.16 -3.55 7.42
N SER A 169 -1.68 -2.41 7.84
CA SER A 169 -0.86 -1.30 8.33
C SER A 169 -0.50 -1.47 9.80
N LEU A 170 0.79 -1.72 10.10
CA LEU A 170 1.32 -1.93 11.45
C LEU A 170 2.70 -1.29 11.60
N ASP A 171 2.86 -0.38 12.54
CA ASP A 171 4.10 0.38 12.75
C ASP A 171 4.95 -0.23 13.88
N GLY A 172 5.39 -1.48 13.69
CA GLY A 172 6.35 -2.12 14.59
C GLY A 172 5.83 -2.33 16.02
N ARG A 173 6.58 -1.82 17.01
CA ARG A 173 6.29 -2.04 18.44
C ARG A 173 5.08 -1.24 18.91
N LYS A 174 4.45 -1.73 20.00
CA LYS A 174 3.24 -1.13 20.59
C LYS A 174 3.37 0.37 20.86
N GLU A 175 4.45 0.78 21.50
CA GLU A 175 4.66 2.18 21.88
C GLU A 175 4.74 3.10 20.67
N VAL A 176 5.40 2.63 19.58
CA VAL A 176 5.51 3.38 18.33
C VAL A 176 4.16 3.42 17.62
N HIS A 177 3.52 2.27 17.50
CA HIS A 177 2.21 2.18 16.84
C HIS A 177 1.16 3.04 17.55
N ASP A 178 1.01 2.91 18.86
CA ASP A 178 0.01 3.65 19.64
C ASP A 178 0.27 5.16 19.61
N TYR A 179 1.54 5.58 19.60
CA TYR A 179 1.91 6.98 19.45
C TYR A 179 1.58 7.53 18.07
N MET A 180 1.88 6.77 17.00
CA MET A 180 1.76 7.23 15.62
C MET A 180 0.36 7.03 15.03
N ARG A 181 -0.41 6.05 15.53
CA ARG A 181 -1.71 5.62 15.00
C ARG A 181 -2.81 5.59 16.07
N PRO A 182 -3.04 6.69 16.79
CA PRO A 182 -4.13 6.74 17.75
C PRO A 182 -5.49 6.72 17.03
N ASP A 183 -6.53 6.30 17.76
CA ASP A 183 -7.91 6.47 17.32
C ASP A 183 -8.37 7.94 17.38
N VAL A 184 -9.63 8.20 17.02
CA VAL A 184 -10.23 9.55 17.06
C VAL A 184 -10.22 10.13 18.47
N GLY A 185 -10.29 9.28 19.51
CA GLY A 185 -10.24 9.68 20.92
C GLY A 185 -8.82 9.84 21.48
N GLY A 186 -7.78 9.58 20.69
CA GLY A 186 -6.38 9.64 21.12
C GLY A 186 -5.89 8.37 21.83
N HIS A 187 -6.65 7.27 21.80
CA HIS A 187 -6.26 6.02 22.45
C HIS A 187 -5.42 5.15 21.50
N GLY A 188 -4.53 4.35 22.11
CA GLY A 188 -3.72 3.38 21.37
C GLY A 188 -4.58 2.28 20.72
N THR A 189 -4.16 1.82 19.55
CA THR A 189 -4.92 0.85 18.74
C THR A 189 -4.20 -0.49 18.54
N TYR A 190 -2.93 -0.60 18.97
CA TYR A 190 -2.07 -1.74 18.72
C TYR A 190 -2.68 -3.08 19.13
N ASP A 191 -3.15 -3.23 20.37
CA ASP A 191 -3.64 -4.50 20.88
C ASP A 191 -4.84 -5.01 20.08
N LYS A 192 -5.75 -4.11 19.69
CA LYS A 192 -6.91 -4.42 18.85
C LYS A 192 -6.47 -4.81 17.43
N VAL A 193 -5.58 -4.03 16.84
CA VAL A 193 -5.09 -4.25 15.48
C VAL A 193 -4.34 -5.57 15.38
N VAL A 194 -3.39 -5.84 16.28
CA VAL A 194 -2.62 -7.09 16.28
C VAL A 194 -3.52 -8.31 16.49
N LYS A 195 -4.50 -8.22 17.39
CA LYS A 195 -5.48 -9.29 17.60
C LYS A 195 -6.25 -9.61 16.29
N ASN A 196 -6.72 -8.57 15.61
CA ASN A 196 -7.47 -8.72 14.36
C ASN A 196 -6.59 -9.23 13.21
N PHE A 197 -5.36 -8.73 13.11
CA PHE A 197 -4.41 -9.18 12.08
C PHE A 197 -4.01 -10.64 12.28
N LYS A 198 -3.76 -11.09 13.53
CA LYS A 198 -3.51 -12.50 13.80
C LYS A 198 -4.66 -13.38 13.32
N LYS A 199 -5.91 -13.04 13.65
CA LYS A 199 -7.08 -13.78 13.16
C LYS A 199 -7.12 -13.88 11.64
N LEU A 200 -6.88 -12.78 10.93
CA LEU A 200 -6.86 -12.76 9.47
C LEU A 200 -5.72 -13.62 8.91
N VAL A 201 -4.51 -13.46 9.42
CA VAL A 201 -3.31 -14.21 8.99
C VAL A 201 -3.47 -15.70 9.22
N ASP A 202 -3.92 -16.11 10.42
CA ASP A 202 -4.17 -17.51 10.77
C ASP A 202 -5.23 -18.15 9.86
N SER A 203 -6.24 -17.36 9.44
CA SER A 203 -7.30 -17.84 8.54
C SER A 203 -6.86 -17.98 7.07
N ARG A 204 -5.63 -17.63 6.73
CA ARG A 204 -5.08 -17.59 5.36
C ARG A 204 -3.86 -18.48 5.17
N ASP A 205 -3.50 -19.29 6.15
CA ASP A 205 -2.28 -20.13 6.11
C ASP A 205 -1.02 -19.33 5.68
N GLY A 206 -0.92 -18.07 6.13
CA GLY A 206 0.20 -17.19 5.83
C GLY A 206 0.25 -16.62 4.41
N ASN A 207 -0.85 -16.65 3.65
CA ASN A 207 -0.87 -16.23 2.25
C ASN A 207 -1.77 -15.00 2.00
N ASN A 208 -1.54 -14.36 0.86
CA ASN A 208 -2.40 -13.30 0.31
C ASN A 208 -2.55 -12.05 1.21
N TYR A 209 -1.47 -11.68 1.93
CA TYR A 209 -1.39 -10.43 2.69
C TYR A 209 0.04 -9.89 2.72
N TYR A 210 0.15 -8.59 3.02
CA TYR A 210 1.40 -7.88 3.29
C TYR A 210 1.26 -7.09 4.57
N LEU A 211 2.31 -7.04 5.40
CA LEU A 211 2.43 -6.09 6.49
C LEU A 211 3.16 -4.84 5.98
N ARG A 212 2.61 -3.68 6.26
CA ARG A 212 3.18 -2.40 5.87
C ARG A 212 3.35 -1.51 7.09
N GLY A 213 4.56 -1.09 7.36
CA GLY A 213 4.89 -0.07 8.36
C GLY A 213 5.30 1.25 7.70
N THR A 214 5.04 2.36 8.36
CA THR A 214 5.57 3.68 7.98
C THR A 214 6.69 4.04 8.94
N PHE A 215 7.88 4.26 8.37
CA PHE A 215 9.02 4.75 9.10
C PHE A 215 9.09 6.26 8.98
N THR A 216 9.28 6.95 10.09
CA THR A 216 9.47 8.41 10.17
C THR A 216 10.68 8.73 11.03
N ASN A 217 11.32 9.85 10.78
CA ASN A 217 12.44 10.37 11.58
C ASN A 217 11.96 10.81 12.97
#